data_29ff18ab0b4ea88b6c6985b896c086a7
#
_entry.id   29ff18ab0b4ea88b6c6985b896c086a7
#
_cell.length_a   1.000
_cell.length_b   1.000
_cell.length_c   1.000
_cell.angle_alpha   90.00
_cell.angle_beta   90.00
_cell.angle_gamma   90.00
#
_symmetry.space_group_name_H-M   'P 1'
#
loop_
_entity.id
_entity.type
_entity.pdbx_description
1 polymer ?
#
loop_
_entity_poly.entity_id
_entity_poly.type
_entity_poly.pdbx_seq_one_letter_code
_entity_poly.pdbx_strand_id
1 'polypeptide(L)'
;MIESFLPTFEQQTNGYLNKMEVGMRCRFDTLTEKKSGKGQFKEAFDLSIIDENNEKRDLETYSSGETKRIGVCVGFALRELTLTKGYSNFNFLMMDEVIDSLDETGIGEFFNLLQSITGMKLLITHNTDLKTRFANTITIRKQDGVSTVIQ
;
A
#
# COMPACT_ATOMS: atom_id res chain seq x y z
N MET A 1 13.49 10.35 16.59
CA MET A 1 13.08 8.91 16.51
C MET A 1 12.48 8.54 15.15
N ILE A 2 11.65 9.37 14.52
CA ILE A 2 11.09 9.10 13.17
C ILE A 2 12.20 9.08 12.12
N GLU A 3 13.12 10.02 12.16
CA GLU A 3 14.24 10.14 11.19
C GLU A 3 15.13 8.90 11.08
N SER A 4 15.25 8.11 12.15
CA SER A 4 16.15 6.95 12.15
C SER A 4 15.64 5.75 11.33
N PHE A 5 14.34 5.67 11.04
CA PHE A 5 13.77 4.57 10.26
C PHE A 5 13.27 4.99 8.86
N LEU A 6 13.17 6.29 8.59
CA LEU A 6 12.71 6.80 7.29
C LEU A 6 13.51 6.24 6.10
N PRO A 7 14.85 6.20 6.12
CA PRO A 7 15.59 5.65 4.99
C PRO A 7 15.25 4.18 4.71
N THR A 8 15.09 3.37 5.76
CA THR A 8 14.70 1.96 5.62
C THR A 8 13.28 1.84 5.10
N PHE A 9 12.36 2.66 5.60
CA PHE A 9 10.97 2.69 5.17
C PHE A 9 10.83 3.09 3.70
N GLU A 10 11.55 4.15 3.28
CA GLU A 10 11.61 4.61 1.90
C GLU A 10 12.17 3.53 0.97
N GLN A 11 13.27 2.91 1.37
CA GLN A 11 13.87 1.82 0.60
C GLN A 11 12.93 0.64 0.42
N GLN A 12 12.24 0.21 1.49
CA GLN A 12 11.26 -0.88 1.42
C GLN A 12 10.07 -0.53 0.55
N THR A 13 9.50 0.69 0.72
CA THR A 13 8.39 1.17 -0.11
C THR A 13 8.77 1.15 -1.59
N ASN A 14 9.92 1.70 -1.93
CA ASN A 14 10.41 1.72 -3.30
C ASN A 14 10.73 0.32 -3.85
N GLY A 15 11.17 -0.59 -3.00
CA GLY A 15 11.34 -2.00 -3.35
C GLY A 15 10.01 -2.67 -3.73
N TYR A 16 8.92 -2.35 -3.03
CA TYR A 16 7.59 -2.85 -3.38
C TYR A 16 7.01 -2.17 -4.63
N LEU A 17 7.21 -0.86 -4.80
CA LEU A 17 6.82 -0.15 -6.03
C LEU A 17 7.47 -0.74 -7.28
N ASN A 18 8.77 -1.06 -7.21
CA ASN A 18 9.46 -1.73 -8.30
C ASN A 18 8.88 -3.11 -8.62
N LYS A 19 8.46 -3.88 -7.62
CA LYS A 19 7.82 -5.19 -7.81
C LYS A 19 6.43 -5.08 -8.41
N MET A 20 5.74 -3.98 -8.22
CA MET A 20 4.45 -3.67 -8.84
C MET A 20 4.59 -2.90 -10.16
N GLU A 21 5.80 -2.84 -10.71
CA GLU A 21 6.12 -2.17 -11.98
C GLU A 21 5.56 -0.74 -12.07
N VAL A 22 5.47 -0.07 -10.90
CA VAL A 22 5.10 1.34 -10.83
C VAL A 22 6.35 2.15 -11.14
N GLY A 23 6.41 2.80 -12.28
CA GLY A 23 7.57 3.60 -12.75
C GLY A 23 7.83 4.87 -11.91
N MET A 24 7.53 4.83 -10.62
CA MET A 24 7.62 5.94 -9.69
C MET A 24 8.39 5.56 -8.45
N ARG A 25 8.85 6.58 -7.70
CA ARG A 25 9.49 6.40 -6.40
C ARG A 25 8.81 7.28 -5.35
N CYS A 26 8.64 6.75 -4.16
CA CYS A 26 8.25 7.52 -2.98
C CYS A 26 9.48 8.15 -2.33
N ARG A 27 9.31 9.36 -1.84
CA ARG A 27 10.23 10.06 -0.96
C ARG A 27 9.47 10.57 0.27
N PHE A 28 10.05 10.33 1.44
CA PHE A 28 9.47 10.74 2.71
C PHE A 28 10.33 11.85 3.32
N ASP A 29 9.72 12.99 3.59
CA ASP A 29 10.36 14.15 4.20
C ASP A 29 9.76 14.42 5.59
N THR A 30 10.59 14.81 6.55
CA THR A 30 10.14 15.19 7.92
C THR A 30 10.04 16.70 8.11
N LEU A 31 10.62 17.46 7.17
CA LEU A 31 10.62 18.91 7.21
C LEU A 31 9.92 19.45 5.97
N THR A 32 8.87 20.21 6.18
CA THR A 32 8.12 20.86 5.10
C THR A 32 8.25 22.39 5.25
N GLU A 33 8.54 23.08 4.15
CA GLU A 33 8.60 24.55 4.15
C GLU A 33 7.21 25.15 4.42
N LYS A 34 7.14 26.12 5.32
CA LYS A 34 5.88 26.80 5.63
C LYS A 34 5.44 27.66 4.46
N LYS A 35 4.16 27.57 4.07
CA LYS A 35 3.56 28.40 3.02
C LYS A 35 3.61 29.93 3.32
N SER A 36 3.83 30.29 4.58
CA SER A 36 3.79 31.70 5.06
C SER A 36 5.13 32.42 5.13
N GLY A 37 6.27 31.76 4.77
CA GLY A 37 7.57 32.44 4.78
C GLY A 37 8.69 31.57 4.23
N LYS A 38 9.44 32.11 3.27
CA LYS A 38 10.61 31.44 2.71
C LYS A 38 11.63 31.17 3.82
N GLY A 39 12.10 29.92 3.90
CA GLY A 39 13.12 29.50 4.87
C GLY A 39 12.60 29.11 6.26
N GLN A 40 11.27 29.11 6.47
CA GLN A 40 10.68 28.56 7.70
C GLN A 40 10.17 27.14 7.47
N PHE A 41 10.71 26.18 8.21
CA PHE A 41 10.32 24.77 8.17
C PHE A 41 9.40 24.44 9.33
N LYS A 42 8.49 23.50 9.10
CA LYS A 42 7.73 22.83 10.16
C LYS A 42 8.03 21.35 10.12
N GLU A 43 8.01 20.70 11.27
CA GLU A 43 7.97 19.25 11.32
C GLU A 43 6.66 18.76 10.73
N ALA A 44 6.73 18.00 9.67
CA ALA A 44 5.60 17.35 9.05
C ALA A 44 6.10 16.09 8.35
N PHE A 45 5.35 15.02 8.49
CA PHE A 45 5.58 13.83 7.67
C PHE A 45 4.91 14.06 6.32
N ASP A 46 5.72 14.17 5.28
CA ASP A 46 5.26 14.44 3.93
C ASP A 46 5.69 13.33 2.98
N LEU A 47 4.77 12.89 2.14
CA LEU A 47 5.01 11.91 1.08
C LEU A 47 4.99 12.61 -0.27
N SER A 48 6.09 12.56 -0.97
CA SER A 48 6.17 13.01 -2.36
C SER A 48 6.45 11.83 -3.28
N ILE A 49 5.89 11.92 -4.47
CA ILE A 49 6.12 10.94 -5.53
C ILE A 49 7.08 11.57 -6.55
N ILE A 50 8.07 10.80 -6.94
CA ILE A 50 9.03 11.18 -7.98
C ILE A 50 8.76 10.29 -9.18
N ASP A 51 8.35 10.89 -10.29
CA ASP A 51 8.03 10.19 -11.52
C ASP A 51 9.29 9.74 -12.30
N GLU A 52 9.08 9.08 -13.43
CA GLU A 52 10.14 8.59 -14.33
C GLU A 52 11.04 9.72 -14.87
N ASN A 53 10.51 10.94 -14.96
CA ASN A 53 11.23 12.12 -15.41
C ASN A 53 12.01 12.81 -14.27
N ASN A 54 12.01 12.23 -13.06
CA ASN A 54 12.61 12.83 -11.86
C ASN A 54 11.87 14.10 -11.37
N GLU A 55 10.62 14.29 -11.77
CA GLU A 55 9.79 15.39 -11.30
C GLU A 55 9.04 14.99 -10.04
N LYS A 56 9.05 15.91 -9.06
CA LYS A 56 8.27 15.76 -7.83
C LYS A 56 6.82 16.14 -8.12
N ARG A 57 5.89 15.22 -7.79
CA ARG A 57 4.45 15.43 -7.93
C ARG A 57 3.71 15.08 -6.65
N ASP A 58 2.61 15.76 -6.43
CA ASP A 58 1.72 15.48 -5.33
C ASP A 58 0.89 14.22 -5.62
N LEU A 59 0.62 13.43 -4.59
CA LEU A 59 -0.15 12.18 -4.69
C LEU A 59 -1.53 12.38 -5.35
N GLU A 60 -2.13 13.55 -5.16
CA GLU A 60 -3.45 13.92 -5.71
C GLU A 60 -3.48 14.03 -7.24
N THR A 61 -2.31 14.12 -7.89
CA THR A 61 -2.21 14.22 -9.36
C THR A 61 -2.27 12.87 -10.07
N TYR A 62 -2.21 11.78 -9.31
CA TYR A 62 -2.21 10.42 -9.84
C TYR A 62 -3.62 9.84 -9.94
N SER A 63 -3.79 8.86 -10.83
CA SER A 63 -5.04 8.11 -10.96
C SER A 63 -5.37 7.34 -9.68
N SER A 64 -6.63 6.97 -9.51
CA SER A 64 -7.06 6.17 -8.35
C SER A 64 -6.33 4.82 -8.27
N GLY A 65 -6.05 4.19 -9.41
CA GLY A 65 -5.30 2.93 -9.49
C GLY A 65 -3.85 3.09 -9.06
N GLU A 66 -3.16 4.12 -9.54
CA GLU A 66 -1.77 4.43 -9.15
C GLU A 66 -1.68 4.77 -7.66
N THR A 67 -2.59 5.62 -7.17
CA THR A 67 -2.65 5.98 -5.75
C THR A 67 -2.87 4.75 -4.87
N LYS A 68 -3.73 3.82 -5.29
CA LYS A 68 -3.93 2.54 -4.57
C LYS A 68 -2.69 1.65 -4.60
N ARG A 69 -2.00 1.51 -5.73
CA ARG A 69 -0.74 0.76 -5.81
C ARG A 69 0.30 1.33 -4.84
N ILE A 70 0.46 2.66 -4.82
CA ILE A 70 1.36 3.34 -3.87
C ILE A 70 0.94 3.05 -2.43
N GLY A 71 -0.34 3.19 -2.09
CA GLY A 71 -0.88 2.93 -0.75
C GLY A 71 -0.63 1.50 -0.27
N VAL A 72 -0.81 0.52 -1.14
CA VAL A 72 -0.50 -0.90 -0.85
C VAL A 72 0.99 -1.09 -0.55
N CYS A 73 1.88 -0.51 -1.37
CA CYS A 73 3.33 -0.61 -1.17
C CYS A 73 3.78 0.03 0.14
N VAL A 74 3.23 1.22 0.47
CA VAL A 74 3.46 1.91 1.74
C VAL A 74 2.98 1.04 2.92
N GLY A 75 1.78 0.46 2.83
CA GLY A 75 1.22 -0.44 3.84
C GLY A 75 2.08 -1.68 4.08
N PHE A 76 2.60 -2.30 3.01
CA PHE A 76 3.49 -3.44 3.13
C PHE A 76 4.85 -3.07 3.74
N ALA A 77 5.41 -1.92 3.36
CA ALA A 77 6.65 -1.42 3.95
C ALA A 77 6.49 -1.11 5.45
N LEU A 78 5.36 -0.51 5.83
CA LEU A 78 5.05 -0.24 7.24
C LEU A 78 4.92 -1.53 8.05
N ARG A 79 4.22 -2.54 7.52
CA ARG A 79 4.13 -3.86 8.14
C ARG A 79 5.50 -4.49 8.33
N GLU A 80 6.33 -4.50 7.30
CA GLU A 80 7.69 -5.05 7.36
C GLU A 80 8.54 -4.35 8.42
N LEU A 81 8.46 -3.03 8.46
CA LEU A 81 9.16 -2.21 9.46
C LEU A 81 8.73 -2.58 10.88
N THR A 82 7.42 -2.75 11.12
CA THR A 82 6.90 -3.09 12.46
C THR A 82 7.33 -4.47 12.92
N LEU A 83 7.37 -5.44 12.01
CA LEU A 83 7.85 -6.80 12.30
C LEU A 83 9.36 -6.80 12.56
N THR A 84 10.15 -6.14 11.71
CA THR A 84 11.62 -6.11 11.81
C THR A 84 12.10 -5.41 13.09
N LYS A 85 11.39 -4.39 13.53
CA LYS A 85 11.71 -3.66 14.76
C LYS A 85 11.21 -4.34 16.03
N GLY A 86 10.50 -5.47 15.90
CA GLY A 86 9.97 -6.21 17.05
C GLY A 86 8.77 -5.51 17.74
N TYR A 87 8.15 -4.54 17.08
CA TYR A 87 6.97 -3.85 17.61
C TYR A 87 5.72 -4.75 17.60
N SER A 88 5.72 -5.80 16.79
CA SER A 88 4.63 -6.74 16.71
C SER A 88 5.13 -8.13 16.37
N ASN A 89 4.61 -9.14 17.11
CA ASN A 89 4.75 -10.55 16.73
C ASN A 89 3.55 -11.05 15.92
N PHE A 90 2.62 -10.15 15.60
CA PHE A 90 1.37 -10.50 14.93
C PHE A 90 1.56 -10.46 13.41
N ASN A 91 1.74 -11.65 12.85
CA ASN A 91 1.99 -11.82 11.41
C ASN A 91 0.68 -12.07 10.64
N PHE A 92 -0.22 -11.09 10.68
CA PHE A 92 -1.51 -11.08 9.99
C PHE A 92 -1.64 -9.82 9.13
N LEU A 93 -2.23 -9.96 7.96
CA LEU A 93 -2.49 -8.88 7.03
C LEU A 93 -3.96 -8.92 6.61
N MET A 94 -4.70 -7.85 6.89
CA MET A 94 -6.07 -7.67 6.43
C MET A 94 -6.13 -6.53 5.42
N MET A 95 -6.76 -6.78 4.29
CA MET A 95 -6.88 -5.84 3.18
C MET A 95 -8.34 -5.79 2.75
N ASP A 96 -8.91 -4.59 2.75
CA ASP A 96 -10.30 -4.35 2.41
C ASP A 96 -10.39 -3.54 1.11
N GLU A 97 -10.96 -4.14 0.06
CA GLU A 97 -11.18 -3.54 -1.27
C GLU A 97 -9.95 -2.88 -1.93
N VAL A 98 -8.73 -3.32 -1.54
CA VAL A 98 -7.49 -2.69 -2.02
C VAL A 98 -7.22 -2.91 -3.51
N ILE A 99 -7.83 -3.93 -4.10
CA ILE A 99 -7.62 -4.33 -5.50
C ILE A 99 -8.72 -3.90 -6.46
N ASP A 100 -9.83 -3.37 -5.94
CA ASP A 100 -11.02 -3.10 -6.75
C ASP A 100 -10.83 -1.97 -7.79
N SER A 101 -9.78 -1.16 -7.63
CA SER A 101 -9.41 -0.10 -8.59
C SER A 101 -8.18 -0.43 -9.42
N LEU A 102 -7.65 -1.65 -9.30
CA LEU A 102 -6.51 -2.08 -10.10
C LEU A 102 -6.98 -2.66 -11.43
N ASP A 103 -6.20 -2.41 -12.48
CA ASP A 103 -6.36 -3.09 -13.75
C ASP A 103 -5.86 -4.55 -13.67
N GLU A 104 -6.07 -5.33 -14.72
CA GLU A 104 -5.72 -6.75 -14.74
C GLU A 104 -4.22 -6.99 -14.48
N THR A 105 -3.36 -6.15 -15.03
CA THR A 105 -1.90 -6.20 -14.81
C THR A 105 -1.59 -5.93 -13.36
N GLY A 106 -2.12 -4.84 -12.78
CA GLY A 106 -1.91 -4.49 -11.38
C GLY A 106 -2.44 -5.53 -10.40
N ILE A 107 -3.55 -6.21 -10.72
CA ILE A 107 -4.03 -7.36 -9.94
C ILE A 107 -3.01 -8.50 -9.98
N GLY A 108 -2.44 -8.81 -11.15
CA GLY A 108 -1.40 -9.83 -11.29
C GLY A 108 -0.16 -9.53 -10.44
N GLU A 109 0.35 -8.32 -10.53
CA GLU A 109 1.51 -7.84 -9.77
C GLU A 109 1.24 -7.83 -8.26
N PHE A 110 0.05 -7.39 -7.85
CA PHE A 110 -0.38 -7.44 -6.45
C PHE A 110 -0.35 -8.87 -5.90
N PHE A 111 -0.86 -9.86 -6.65
CA PHE A 111 -0.83 -11.26 -6.21
C PHE A 111 0.60 -11.80 -6.11
N ASN A 112 1.47 -11.48 -7.07
CA ASN A 112 2.88 -11.86 -7.02
C ASN A 112 3.55 -11.28 -5.77
N LEU A 113 3.28 -10.01 -5.47
CA LEU A 113 3.77 -9.35 -4.27
C LEU A 113 3.20 -10.00 -3.00
N LEU A 114 1.90 -10.25 -2.97
CA LEU A 114 1.22 -10.89 -1.84
C LEU A 114 1.78 -12.28 -1.52
N GLN A 115 2.15 -13.07 -2.53
CA GLN A 115 2.78 -14.37 -2.34
C GLN A 115 4.17 -14.27 -1.69
N SER A 116 4.90 -13.19 -1.93
CA SER A 116 6.23 -12.97 -1.32
C SER A 116 6.17 -12.58 0.16
N ILE A 117 4.99 -12.20 0.65
CA ILE A 117 4.79 -11.79 2.05
C ILE A 117 4.42 -13.02 2.88
N THR A 118 5.12 -13.23 4.00
CA THR A 118 4.83 -14.30 4.94
C THR A 118 3.64 -13.97 5.85
N GLY A 119 3.00 -15.00 6.43
CA GLY A 119 1.93 -14.86 7.40
C GLY A 119 0.52 -15.05 6.83
N MET A 120 -0.46 -14.97 7.72
CA MET A 120 -1.87 -15.09 7.38
C MET A 120 -2.36 -13.83 6.66
N LYS A 121 -3.12 -14.00 5.60
CA LYS A 121 -3.66 -12.91 4.77
C LYS A 121 -5.17 -13.07 4.64
N LEU A 122 -5.88 -12.00 4.88
CA LEU A 122 -7.31 -11.87 4.64
C LEU A 122 -7.54 -10.76 3.63
N LEU A 123 -8.11 -11.09 2.48
CA LEU A 123 -8.50 -10.13 1.46
C LEU A 123 -10.01 -10.08 1.37
N ILE A 124 -10.57 -8.90 1.49
CA ILE A 124 -11.98 -8.61 1.27
C ILE A 124 -12.11 -7.93 -0.09
N THR A 125 -12.98 -8.46 -0.95
CA THR A 125 -13.19 -7.93 -2.31
C THR A 125 -14.57 -8.25 -2.82
N HIS A 126 -15.12 -7.39 -3.66
CA HIS A 126 -16.34 -7.64 -4.42
C HIS A 126 -16.08 -8.36 -5.74
N ASN A 127 -14.83 -8.47 -6.17
CA ASN A 127 -14.46 -9.12 -7.42
C ASN A 127 -14.52 -10.65 -7.29
N THR A 128 -15.56 -11.23 -7.90
CA THR A 128 -15.82 -12.68 -7.84
C THR A 128 -14.81 -13.52 -8.64
N ASP A 129 -14.15 -12.92 -9.64
CA ASP A 129 -13.21 -13.63 -10.51
C ASP A 129 -11.92 -14.00 -9.78
N LEU A 130 -11.66 -13.33 -8.64
CA LEU A 130 -10.49 -13.58 -7.82
C LEU A 130 -10.62 -14.80 -6.91
N LYS A 131 -11.81 -15.38 -6.76
CA LYS A 131 -12.04 -16.57 -5.91
C LYS A 131 -11.10 -17.73 -6.27
N THR A 132 -10.83 -17.93 -7.55
CA THR A 132 -9.97 -19.01 -8.03
C THR A 132 -8.50 -18.85 -7.65
N ARG A 133 -8.09 -17.66 -7.23
CA ARG A 133 -6.71 -17.37 -6.82
C ARG A 133 -6.45 -17.70 -5.34
N PHE A 134 -7.48 -18.05 -4.58
CA PHE A 134 -7.37 -18.38 -3.15
C PHE A 134 -7.78 -19.80 -2.87
N ALA A 135 -7.01 -20.48 -2.01
CA ALA A 135 -7.33 -21.84 -1.57
C ALA A 135 -8.57 -21.88 -0.64
N ASN A 136 -8.76 -20.82 0.12
CA ASN A 136 -9.88 -20.69 1.06
C ASN A 136 -10.66 -19.42 0.77
N THR A 137 -11.96 -19.54 0.57
CA THR A 137 -12.85 -18.41 0.33
C THR A 137 -14.07 -18.50 1.23
N ILE A 138 -14.51 -17.35 1.72
CA ILE A 138 -15.77 -17.19 2.45
C ILE A 138 -16.62 -16.23 1.64
N THR A 139 -17.80 -16.69 1.22
CA THR A 139 -18.73 -15.82 0.49
C THR A 139 -19.84 -15.34 1.44
N ILE A 140 -20.01 -14.03 1.51
CA ILE A 140 -21.10 -13.40 2.28
C ILE A 140 -22.11 -12.83 1.29
N ARG A 141 -23.36 -13.21 1.45
CA ARG A 141 -24.49 -12.67 0.67
C ARG A 141 -25.43 -11.90 1.58
N LYS A 142 -25.82 -10.72 1.15
CA LYS A 142 -26.88 -9.95 1.81
C LYS A 142 -28.19 -10.09 1.02
N GLN A 143 -29.23 -10.57 1.67
CA GLN A 143 -30.56 -10.68 1.10
C GLN A 143 -31.58 -10.21 2.15
N ASP A 144 -32.54 -9.35 1.74
CA ASP A 144 -33.62 -8.81 2.59
C ASP A 144 -33.08 -8.19 3.91
N GLY A 145 -31.91 -7.51 3.84
CA GLY A 145 -31.30 -6.88 5.00
C GLY A 145 -30.49 -7.82 5.91
N VAL A 146 -30.50 -9.12 5.66
CA VAL A 146 -29.78 -10.13 6.44
C VAL A 146 -28.56 -10.60 5.67
N SER A 147 -27.38 -10.63 6.34
CA SER A 147 -26.14 -11.16 5.79
C SER A 147 -25.97 -12.62 6.20
N THR A 148 -25.71 -13.49 5.23
CA THR A 148 -25.50 -14.93 5.45
C THR A 148 -24.18 -15.36 4.82
N VAL A 149 -23.49 -16.28 5.48
CA VAL A 149 -22.32 -16.95 4.92
C VAL A 149 -22.83 -18.07 4.01
N ILE A 150 -22.34 -18.06 2.76
CA ILE A 150 -22.56 -19.16 1.81
C ILE A 150 -21.19 -19.68 1.40
N GLN A 151 -21.01 -20.98 1.55
CA GLN A 151 -19.79 -21.67 1.09
C GLN A 151 -19.79 -21.82 -0.42
#